data_b0046d0ca4648f053f76ea37dd6ca2f2
#
_entry.id   b0046d0ca4648f053f76ea37dd6ca2f2
#
_cell.length_a   1.000
_cell.length_b   1.000
_cell.length_c   1.000
_cell.angle_alpha   90.00
_cell.angle_beta   90.00
_cell.angle_gamma   90.00
#
_symmetry.space_group_name_H-M   'P 1'
#
loop_
_entity.id
_entity.type
_entity.pdbx_description
1 polymer ?
#
loop_
_entity_poly.entity_id
_entity_poly.type
_entity_poly.pdbx_seq_one_letter_code
_entity_poly.pdbx_strand_id
1 'polypeptide(L)'
;IGTGRIGAQVARNLSGFGCRILAYDLRRNPAVEPQVTYVDFDTLLAQSDVITLHMPLLDSNRHIINRESVAKMRDGVVIVNCSRGELADIEALIEGIETGKIGALGMDTVEGDEGIIHADHRVDILPNRNWFYLHQFRNVIMTQHMAFYTEQSVDSMVQCGVEGLVKMAEEGSYKTMLNK
;
A
#
# COMPACT_ATOMS: atom_id res chain seq x y z
N ILE A 1 4.86 -6.92 -3.03
CA ILE A 1 4.01 -7.84 -2.27
C ILE A 1 2.57 -7.63 -2.72
N GLY A 2 1.86 -8.72 -3.13
CA GLY A 2 0.55 -8.67 -3.76
C GLY A 2 0.64 -8.50 -5.27
N THR A 3 0.15 -9.48 -6.03
CA THR A 3 0.16 -9.51 -7.51
C THR A 3 -1.26 -9.47 -8.10
N GLY A 4 -2.17 -8.81 -7.38
CA GLY A 4 -3.51 -8.49 -7.87
C GLY A 4 -3.46 -7.51 -9.06
N ARG A 5 -4.57 -6.84 -9.36
CA ARG A 5 -4.67 -5.92 -10.52
C ARG A 5 -3.59 -4.82 -10.49
N ILE A 6 -3.41 -4.16 -9.33
CA ILE A 6 -2.45 -3.06 -9.18
C ILE A 6 -1.02 -3.59 -9.18
N GLY A 7 -0.69 -4.56 -8.32
CA GLY A 7 0.67 -5.10 -8.24
C GLY A 7 1.14 -5.73 -9.54
N ALA A 8 0.25 -6.38 -10.29
CA ALA A 8 0.54 -6.87 -11.62
C ALA A 8 0.90 -5.74 -12.61
N GLN A 9 0.20 -4.62 -12.54
CA GLN A 9 0.50 -3.48 -13.40
C GLN A 9 1.82 -2.80 -13.00
N VAL A 10 2.10 -2.69 -11.70
CA VAL A 10 3.38 -2.19 -11.19
C VAL A 10 4.53 -3.07 -11.68
N ALA A 11 4.40 -4.41 -11.59
CA ALA A 11 5.42 -5.32 -12.08
C ALA A 11 5.69 -5.14 -13.59
N ARG A 12 4.63 -5.00 -14.40
CA ARG A 12 4.78 -4.72 -15.84
C ARG A 12 5.50 -3.40 -16.10
N ASN A 13 5.13 -2.34 -15.38
CA ASN A 13 5.75 -1.03 -15.55
C ASN A 13 7.23 -1.06 -15.15
N LEU A 14 7.57 -1.74 -14.05
CA LEU A 14 8.95 -1.85 -13.56
C LEU A 14 9.83 -2.77 -14.42
N SER A 15 9.27 -3.69 -15.19
CA SER A 15 10.05 -4.58 -16.06
C SER A 15 10.90 -3.83 -17.08
N GLY A 16 10.47 -2.62 -17.49
CA GLY A 16 11.21 -1.75 -18.40
C GLY A 16 12.46 -1.09 -17.79
N PHE A 17 12.64 -1.13 -16.47
CA PHE A 17 13.79 -0.51 -15.79
C PHE A 17 14.99 -1.47 -15.65
N GLY A 18 14.89 -2.70 -16.13
CA GLY A 18 15.99 -3.67 -16.04
C GLY A 18 16.27 -4.20 -14.62
N CYS A 19 15.37 -3.97 -13.67
CA CYS A 19 15.47 -4.50 -12.31
C CYS A 19 14.95 -5.94 -12.22
N ARG A 20 15.48 -6.71 -11.29
CA ARG A 20 14.93 -8.02 -10.93
C ARG A 20 13.71 -7.82 -10.04
N ILE A 21 12.57 -8.37 -10.43
CA ILE A 21 11.33 -8.25 -9.70
C ILE A 21 11.03 -9.55 -8.98
N LEU A 22 11.06 -9.51 -7.64
CA LEU A 22 10.59 -10.58 -6.77
C LEU A 22 9.14 -10.35 -6.42
N ALA A 23 8.34 -11.41 -6.35
CA ALA A 23 6.94 -11.33 -5.99
C ALA A 23 6.58 -12.32 -4.89
N TYR A 24 5.71 -11.89 -4.00
CA TYR A 24 5.04 -12.72 -3.00
C TYR A 24 3.54 -12.44 -3.04
N ASP A 25 2.76 -13.50 -3.11
CA ASP A 25 1.30 -13.49 -3.02
C ASP A 25 0.82 -14.86 -2.52
N LEU A 26 -0.34 -14.90 -1.89
CA LEU A 26 -1.00 -16.17 -1.51
C LEU A 26 -1.44 -16.97 -2.74
N ARG A 27 -1.73 -16.28 -3.84
CA ARG A 27 -2.08 -16.87 -5.14
C ARG A 27 -1.22 -16.27 -6.24
N ARG A 28 -0.45 -17.10 -6.92
CA ARG A 28 0.32 -16.66 -8.07
C ARG A 28 -0.60 -16.16 -9.17
N ASN A 29 -0.21 -15.06 -9.81
CA ASN A 29 -0.92 -14.50 -10.94
C ASN A 29 -0.17 -14.87 -12.24
N PRO A 30 -0.70 -15.80 -13.06
CA PRO A 30 -0.03 -16.22 -14.29
C PRO A 30 0.23 -15.08 -15.28
N ALA A 31 -0.58 -14.01 -15.24
CA ALA A 31 -0.46 -12.88 -16.15
C ALA A 31 0.82 -12.04 -15.95
N VAL A 32 1.57 -12.26 -14.86
CA VAL A 32 2.82 -11.54 -14.57
C VAL A 32 4.02 -12.47 -14.35
N GLU A 33 3.83 -13.77 -14.38
CA GLU A 33 4.93 -14.74 -14.23
C GLU A 33 6.13 -14.49 -15.17
N PRO A 34 5.95 -14.02 -16.41
CA PRO A 34 7.10 -13.68 -17.26
C PRO A 34 7.93 -12.49 -16.76
N GLN A 35 7.38 -11.62 -15.94
CA GLN A 35 8.03 -10.41 -15.44
C GLN A 35 8.59 -10.54 -14.02
N VAL A 36 8.15 -11.55 -13.26
CA VAL A 36 8.48 -11.67 -11.84
C VAL A 36 9.01 -13.05 -11.48
N THR A 37 9.81 -13.13 -10.43
CA THR A 37 10.19 -14.39 -9.79
C THR A 37 9.42 -14.49 -8.47
N TYR A 38 8.51 -15.47 -8.36
CA TYR A 38 7.81 -15.75 -7.11
C TYR A 38 8.73 -16.43 -6.10
N VAL A 39 8.81 -15.86 -4.91
CA VAL A 39 9.60 -16.36 -3.78
C VAL A 39 8.73 -16.39 -2.51
N ASP A 40 9.23 -17.03 -1.46
CA ASP A 40 8.63 -16.92 -0.13
C ASP A 40 8.84 -15.51 0.45
N PHE A 41 8.08 -15.19 1.51
CA PHE A 41 8.08 -13.86 2.10
C PHE A 41 9.45 -13.47 2.66
N ASP A 42 10.09 -14.36 3.39
CA ASP A 42 11.40 -14.09 4.01
C ASP A 42 12.49 -13.88 2.95
N THR A 43 12.47 -14.66 1.89
CA THR A 43 13.37 -14.47 0.73
C THR A 43 13.14 -13.11 0.07
N LEU A 44 11.88 -12.68 -0.10
CA LEU A 44 11.57 -11.36 -0.65
C LEU A 44 12.15 -10.26 0.23
N LEU A 45 11.92 -10.32 1.55
CA LEU A 45 12.44 -9.34 2.50
C LEU A 45 13.97 -9.25 2.44
N ALA A 46 14.65 -10.40 2.47
CA ALA A 46 16.12 -10.45 2.54
C ALA A 46 16.81 -10.03 1.22
N GLN A 47 16.13 -10.09 0.09
CA GLN A 47 16.76 -9.85 -1.21
C GLN A 47 16.30 -8.57 -1.91
N SER A 48 15.32 -7.86 -1.37
CA SER A 48 14.78 -6.66 -2.01
C SER A 48 15.49 -5.39 -1.55
N ASP A 49 15.83 -4.52 -2.50
CA ASP A 49 16.29 -3.15 -2.25
C ASP A 49 15.10 -2.19 -2.09
N VAL A 50 14.00 -2.49 -2.79
CA VAL A 50 12.73 -1.74 -2.73
C VAL A 50 11.59 -2.72 -2.53
N ILE A 51 10.73 -2.47 -1.57
CA ILE A 51 9.52 -3.26 -1.29
C ILE A 51 8.30 -2.39 -1.48
N THR A 52 7.33 -2.85 -2.26
CA THR A 52 6.07 -2.15 -2.48
C THR A 52 4.86 -3.05 -2.18
N LEU A 53 3.84 -2.47 -1.54
CA LEU A 53 2.67 -3.20 -1.04
C LEU A 53 1.45 -2.95 -1.92
N HIS A 54 0.80 -4.04 -2.39
CA HIS A 54 -0.37 -4.00 -3.29
C HIS A 54 -1.43 -5.04 -2.92
N MET A 55 -1.63 -5.24 -1.63
CA MET A 55 -2.61 -6.20 -1.12
C MET A 55 -3.72 -5.50 -0.33
N PRO A 56 -4.92 -6.07 -0.26
CA PRO A 56 -5.96 -5.59 0.64
C PRO A 56 -5.56 -5.84 2.10
N LEU A 57 -6.09 -5.04 3.02
CA LEU A 57 -5.98 -5.31 4.45
C LEU A 57 -6.94 -6.44 4.83
N LEU A 58 -6.40 -7.42 5.53
CA LEU A 58 -7.11 -8.55 6.15
C LEU A 58 -6.57 -8.71 7.58
N ASP A 59 -7.33 -9.35 8.46
CA ASP A 59 -6.84 -9.62 9.82
C ASP A 59 -5.54 -10.43 9.82
N SER A 60 -5.37 -11.32 8.84
CA SER A 60 -4.19 -12.18 8.72
C SER A 60 -2.93 -11.50 8.22
N ASN A 61 -3.02 -10.30 7.66
CA ASN A 61 -1.86 -9.55 7.14
C ASN A 61 -1.70 -8.16 7.76
N ARG A 62 -2.49 -7.85 8.79
CA ARG A 62 -2.28 -6.65 9.59
C ARG A 62 -0.86 -6.67 10.16
N HIS A 63 -0.15 -5.54 10.02
CA HIS A 63 1.24 -5.41 10.43
C HIS A 63 2.17 -6.51 9.84
N ILE A 64 1.93 -6.90 8.59
CA ILE A 64 2.86 -7.81 7.90
C ILE A 64 4.27 -7.19 7.79
N ILE A 65 4.34 -5.86 7.73
CA ILE A 65 5.58 -5.10 7.93
C ILE A 65 5.61 -4.65 9.40
N ASN A 66 6.43 -5.32 10.20
CA ASN A 66 6.63 -5.10 11.62
C ASN A 66 8.12 -5.16 11.97
N ARG A 67 8.49 -5.03 13.23
CA ARG A 67 9.90 -5.08 13.68
C ARG A 67 10.62 -6.35 13.23
N GLU A 68 9.96 -7.51 13.30
CA GLU A 68 10.56 -8.77 12.88
C GLU A 68 10.81 -8.82 11.38
N SER A 69 9.83 -8.43 10.57
CA SER A 69 9.99 -8.40 9.11
C SER A 69 11.01 -7.35 8.68
N VAL A 70 11.03 -6.16 9.30
CA VAL A 70 12.03 -5.12 9.05
C VAL A 70 13.45 -5.61 9.39
N ALA A 71 13.62 -6.34 10.48
CA ALA A 71 14.93 -6.90 10.85
C ALA A 71 15.49 -7.86 9.78
N LYS A 72 14.62 -8.58 9.05
CA LYS A 72 15.01 -9.50 7.95
C LYS A 72 15.34 -8.78 6.65
N MET A 73 14.98 -7.52 6.49
CA MET A 73 15.23 -6.74 5.28
C MET A 73 16.70 -6.38 5.13
N ARG A 74 17.07 -5.93 3.95
CA ARG A 74 18.39 -5.34 3.70
C ARG A 74 18.51 -4.00 4.41
N ASP A 75 19.73 -3.65 4.84
CA ASP A 75 20.00 -2.33 5.37
C ASP A 75 19.82 -1.27 4.28
N GLY A 76 19.13 -0.19 4.59
CA GLY A 76 18.83 0.87 3.66
C GLY A 76 17.67 0.55 2.69
N VAL A 77 16.85 -0.46 2.98
CA VAL A 77 15.68 -0.81 2.15
C VAL A 77 14.74 0.39 1.98
N VAL A 78 14.14 0.49 0.81
CA VAL A 78 13.06 1.46 0.54
C VAL A 78 11.72 0.75 0.62
N ILE A 79 10.77 1.30 1.37
CA ILE A 79 9.41 0.74 1.47
C ILE A 79 8.40 1.73 0.89
N VAL A 80 7.50 1.22 0.03
CA VAL A 80 6.41 2.01 -0.56
C VAL A 80 5.07 1.38 -0.22
N ASN A 81 4.17 2.14 0.40
CA ASN A 81 2.82 1.68 0.72
C ASN A 81 1.76 2.65 0.18
N CYS A 82 1.11 2.26 -0.91
CA CYS A 82 -0.07 2.92 -1.47
C CYS A 82 -1.31 2.02 -1.37
N SER A 83 -1.34 1.11 -0.38
CA SER A 83 -2.45 0.17 -0.19
C SER A 83 -3.30 0.52 1.03
N ARG A 84 -2.88 0.05 2.21
CA ARG A 84 -3.53 0.34 3.50
C ARG A 84 -2.47 0.57 4.57
N GLY A 85 -2.69 1.57 5.41
CA GLY A 85 -1.74 1.97 6.45
C GLY A 85 -1.37 0.83 7.39
N GLU A 86 -2.38 0.10 7.84
CA GLU A 86 -2.25 -0.98 8.81
C GLU A 86 -1.54 -2.25 8.30
N LEU A 87 -1.13 -2.29 7.04
CA LEU A 87 -0.20 -3.32 6.55
C LEU A 87 1.19 -3.15 7.16
N ALA A 88 1.52 -1.96 7.65
CA ALA A 88 2.79 -1.65 8.27
C ALA A 88 2.58 -1.04 9.66
N ASP A 89 3.20 -1.62 10.67
CA ASP A 89 3.27 -1.07 12.02
C ASP A 89 4.05 0.25 11.99
N ILE A 90 3.37 1.35 12.29
CA ILE A 90 3.97 2.69 12.22
C ILE A 90 5.18 2.85 13.15
N GLU A 91 5.18 2.21 14.32
CA GLU A 91 6.30 2.28 15.25
C GLU A 91 7.52 1.52 14.72
N ALA A 92 7.30 0.38 14.06
CA ALA A 92 8.37 -0.36 13.41
C ALA A 92 8.98 0.43 12.23
N LEU A 93 8.16 1.19 11.50
CA LEU A 93 8.65 2.08 10.43
C LEU A 93 9.48 3.23 11.00
N ILE A 94 9.02 3.87 12.07
CA ILE A 94 9.76 4.94 12.75
C ILE A 94 11.12 4.44 13.22
N GLU A 95 11.15 3.34 13.96
CA GLU A 95 12.39 2.74 14.44
C GLU A 95 13.34 2.36 13.29
N GLY A 96 12.77 1.82 12.20
CA GLY A 96 13.54 1.48 11.01
C GLY A 96 14.19 2.69 10.34
N ILE A 97 13.51 3.83 10.27
CA ILE A 97 14.06 5.09 9.74
C ILE A 97 15.13 5.68 10.69
N GLU A 98 14.86 5.72 12.00
CA GLU A 98 15.78 6.24 13.00
C GLU A 98 17.11 5.48 13.04
N THR A 99 17.05 4.16 12.90
CA THR A 99 18.24 3.29 12.90
C THR A 99 18.94 3.21 11.54
N GLY A 100 18.32 3.74 10.47
CA GLY A 100 18.82 3.62 9.10
C GLY A 100 18.62 2.22 8.48
N LYS A 101 17.91 1.32 9.17
CA LYS A 101 17.52 0.01 8.63
C LYS A 101 16.61 0.19 7.40
N ILE A 102 15.69 1.15 7.48
CA ILE A 102 14.89 1.64 6.37
C ILE A 102 15.55 2.91 5.83
N GLY A 103 15.99 2.88 4.59
CA GLY A 103 16.65 3.99 3.92
C GLY A 103 15.69 5.09 3.47
N ALA A 104 14.47 4.73 3.08
CA ALA A 104 13.42 5.69 2.73
C ALA A 104 12.02 5.06 2.79
N LEU A 105 11.00 5.91 2.98
CA LEU A 105 9.60 5.55 2.95
C LEU A 105 8.83 6.38 1.92
N GLY A 106 7.97 5.73 1.15
CA GLY A 106 6.93 6.37 0.34
C GLY A 106 5.55 5.87 0.81
N MET A 107 4.77 6.75 1.44
CA MET A 107 3.52 6.38 2.10
C MET A 107 2.37 7.24 1.57
N ASP A 108 1.41 6.62 0.89
CA ASP A 108 0.13 7.27 0.57
C ASP A 108 -0.93 6.98 1.64
N THR A 109 -0.74 5.90 2.38
CA THR A 109 -1.59 5.47 3.50
C THR A 109 -0.72 5.16 4.71
N VAL A 110 -1.15 5.58 5.89
CA VAL A 110 -0.44 5.38 7.16
C VAL A 110 -1.43 4.89 8.21
N GLU A 111 -1.00 4.01 9.09
CA GLU A 111 -1.85 3.54 10.18
C GLU A 111 -2.35 4.70 11.03
N GLY A 112 -3.68 4.73 11.26
CA GLY A 112 -4.33 5.80 12.00
C GLY A 112 -4.52 7.10 11.21
N ASP A 113 -4.46 7.06 9.87
CA ASP A 113 -4.80 8.19 9.01
C ASP A 113 -6.32 8.43 8.88
N GLU A 114 -7.14 7.46 9.32
CA GLU A 114 -8.59 7.61 9.36
C GLU A 114 -9.02 8.82 10.21
N GLY A 115 -9.86 9.67 9.64
CA GLY A 115 -10.32 10.90 10.29
C GLY A 115 -9.30 12.05 10.29
N ILE A 116 -8.09 11.85 9.76
CA ILE A 116 -7.11 12.93 9.54
C ILE A 116 -7.16 13.40 8.09
N ILE A 117 -7.14 12.45 7.17
CA ILE A 117 -7.19 12.73 5.73
C ILE A 117 -8.62 12.99 5.26
N HIS A 118 -8.75 13.78 4.20
CA HIS A 118 -10.03 14.17 3.60
C HIS A 118 -10.98 14.97 4.51
N ALA A 119 -10.48 15.54 5.61
CA ALA A 119 -11.23 16.38 6.51
C ALA A 119 -10.52 17.74 6.74
N ASP A 120 -11.28 18.75 7.13
CA ASP A 120 -10.71 20.07 7.44
C ASP A 120 -10.33 20.15 8.93
N HIS A 121 -9.04 20.09 9.18
CA HIS A 121 -8.48 20.11 10.53
C HIS A 121 -7.66 21.38 10.83
N ARG A 122 -7.92 22.48 10.12
CA ARG A 122 -7.14 23.72 10.26
C ARG A 122 -7.08 24.29 11.65
N VAL A 123 -8.05 23.95 12.49
CA VAL A 123 -8.16 24.43 13.89
C VAL A 123 -8.11 23.29 14.93
N ASP A 124 -7.94 22.06 14.51
CA ASP A 124 -7.98 20.89 15.38
C ASP A 124 -6.59 20.46 15.84
N ILE A 125 -6.52 19.88 17.03
CA ILE A 125 -5.33 19.15 17.49
C ILE A 125 -5.48 17.71 17.05
N LEU A 126 -4.66 17.31 16.07
CA LEU A 126 -4.68 15.94 15.56
C LEU A 126 -3.98 14.98 16.53
N PRO A 127 -4.62 13.85 16.89
CA PRO A 127 -4.10 12.96 17.93
C PRO A 127 -2.94 12.06 17.46
N ASN A 128 -2.74 11.87 16.15
CA ASN A 128 -1.73 10.95 15.62
C ASN A 128 -0.35 11.57 15.59
N ARG A 129 0.39 11.48 16.72
CA ARG A 129 1.77 11.99 16.81
C ARG A 129 2.72 11.30 15.85
N ASN A 130 2.57 10.01 15.65
CA ASN A 130 3.46 9.20 14.81
C ASN A 130 3.39 9.62 13.35
N TRP A 131 2.20 10.00 12.86
CA TRP A 131 2.02 10.53 11.52
C TRP A 131 2.86 11.81 11.30
N PHE A 132 2.77 12.77 12.23
CA PHE A 132 3.55 13.99 12.15
C PHE A 132 5.03 13.75 12.34
N TYR A 133 5.39 12.81 13.20
CA TYR A 133 6.78 12.47 13.45
C TYR A 133 7.45 11.89 12.19
N LEU A 134 6.81 10.94 11.52
CA LEU A 134 7.28 10.41 10.24
C LEU A 134 7.45 11.48 9.17
N HIS A 135 6.54 12.45 9.13
CA HIS A 135 6.58 13.51 8.12
C HIS A 135 7.80 14.45 8.25
N GLN A 136 8.50 14.43 9.37
CA GLN A 136 9.68 15.28 9.58
C GLN A 136 10.97 14.73 8.96
N PHE A 137 11.02 13.44 8.64
CA PHE A 137 12.21 12.83 8.07
C PHE A 137 12.37 13.19 6.60
N ARG A 138 13.58 13.57 6.19
CA ARG A 138 13.87 14.00 4.80
C ARG A 138 13.76 12.86 3.77
N ASN A 139 13.91 11.62 4.23
CA ASN A 139 13.82 10.40 3.45
C ASN A 139 12.44 9.74 3.55
N VAL A 140 11.44 10.47 4.01
CA VAL A 140 10.03 10.03 4.07
C VAL A 140 9.19 10.95 3.21
N ILE A 141 8.49 10.36 2.24
CA ILE A 141 7.50 11.04 1.42
C ILE A 141 6.13 10.52 1.83
N MET A 142 5.26 11.43 2.24
CA MET A 142 3.88 11.10 2.60
C MET A 142 2.91 11.91 1.74
N THR A 143 1.92 11.23 1.19
CA THR A 143 0.78 11.84 0.50
C THR A 143 -0.50 11.56 1.29
N GLN A 144 -1.59 12.26 0.96
CA GLN A 144 -2.81 12.28 1.77
C GLN A 144 -3.85 11.28 1.24
N HIS A 145 -3.46 10.01 1.10
CA HIS A 145 -4.31 8.95 0.56
C HIS A 145 -4.90 9.35 -0.80
N MET A 146 -4.03 9.79 -1.70
CA MET A 146 -4.40 10.41 -2.98
C MET A 146 -3.96 9.57 -4.20
N ALA A 147 -3.41 8.38 -4.01
CA ALA A 147 -2.94 7.54 -5.12
C ALA A 147 -4.05 7.20 -6.13
N PHE A 148 -5.31 7.28 -5.70
CA PHE A 148 -6.47 7.12 -6.59
C PHE A 148 -6.81 8.39 -7.40
N TYR A 149 -6.31 9.56 -7.03
CA TYR A 149 -6.79 10.86 -7.52
C TYR A 149 -6.25 11.16 -8.93
N THR A 150 -6.80 10.48 -9.91
CA THR A 150 -6.63 10.72 -11.34
C THR A 150 -8.01 10.90 -11.99
N GLU A 151 -8.10 11.65 -13.09
CA GLU A 151 -9.36 11.84 -13.81
C GLU A 151 -10.07 10.53 -14.08
N GLN A 152 -9.35 9.53 -14.63
CA GLN A 152 -9.93 8.23 -14.96
C GLN A 152 -10.45 7.47 -13.74
N SER A 153 -9.73 7.53 -12.61
CA SER A 153 -10.16 6.84 -11.39
C SER A 153 -11.38 7.53 -10.77
N VAL A 154 -11.39 8.85 -10.72
CA VAL A 154 -12.53 9.63 -10.20
C VAL A 154 -13.76 9.41 -11.06
N ASP A 155 -13.63 9.52 -12.38
CA ASP A 155 -14.74 9.26 -13.31
C ASP A 155 -15.28 7.84 -13.16
N SER A 156 -14.40 6.83 -13.09
CA SER A 156 -14.81 5.45 -12.86
C SER A 156 -15.55 5.25 -11.55
N MET A 157 -15.09 5.87 -10.46
CA MET A 157 -15.77 5.77 -9.16
C MET A 157 -17.17 6.40 -9.21
N VAL A 158 -17.30 7.59 -9.79
CA VAL A 158 -18.59 8.27 -9.96
C VAL A 158 -19.52 7.43 -10.84
N GLN A 159 -19.04 6.98 -11.99
CA GLN A 159 -19.83 6.16 -12.91
C GLN A 159 -20.29 4.86 -12.26
N CYS A 160 -19.39 4.12 -11.61
CA CYS A 160 -19.73 2.88 -10.88
C CYS A 160 -20.77 3.14 -9.78
N GLY A 161 -20.65 4.27 -9.06
CA GLY A 161 -21.61 4.66 -8.02
C GLY A 161 -22.99 4.93 -8.59
N VAL A 162 -23.07 5.72 -9.66
CA VAL A 162 -24.35 6.03 -10.35
C VAL A 162 -24.97 4.76 -10.95
N GLU A 163 -24.20 3.96 -11.70
CA GLU A 163 -24.67 2.69 -12.25
C GLU A 163 -25.16 1.72 -11.17
N GLY A 164 -24.45 1.69 -10.03
CA GLY A 164 -24.85 0.89 -8.88
C GLY A 164 -26.21 1.30 -8.31
N LEU A 165 -26.44 2.61 -8.14
CA LEU A 165 -27.73 3.15 -7.68
C LEU A 165 -28.86 2.86 -8.67
N VAL A 166 -28.64 3.05 -9.96
CA VAL A 166 -29.63 2.74 -11.00
C VAL A 166 -30.01 1.26 -10.97
N LYS A 167 -29.04 0.37 -10.99
CA LYS A 167 -29.29 -1.08 -10.93
C LYS A 167 -29.96 -1.52 -9.65
N MET A 168 -29.61 -0.93 -8.51
CA MET A 168 -30.30 -1.18 -7.25
C MET A 168 -31.77 -0.77 -7.31
N ALA A 169 -32.09 0.35 -7.96
CA ALA A 169 -33.44 0.83 -8.11
C ALA A 169 -34.27 -0.03 -9.09
N GLU A 170 -33.65 -0.52 -10.18
CA GLU A 170 -34.32 -1.29 -11.21
C GLU A 170 -34.39 -2.80 -10.89
N GLU A 171 -33.32 -3.38 -10.39
CA GLU A 171 -33.14 -4.83 -10.23
C GLU A 171 -33.12 -5.30 -8.76
N GLY A 172 -33.11 -4.37 -7.80
CA GLY A 172 -32.99 -4.65 -6.36
C GLY A 172 -31.62 -5.24 -5.96
N SER A 173 -30.69 -5.36 -6.90
CA SER A 173 -29.35 -5.92 -6.64
C SER A 173 -28.30 -5.33 -7.58
N TYR A 174 -27.04 -5.31 -7.11
CA TYR A 174 -25.87 -4.92 -7.91
C TYR A 174 -24.68 -5.85 -7.64
N LYS A 175 -23.96 -6.24 -8.69
CA LYS A 175 -22.88 -7.26 -8.65
C LYS A 175 -21.73 -6.97 -7.67
N THR A 176 -21.54 -5.72 -7.30
CA THR A 176 -20.49 -5.27 -6.38
C THR A 176 -21.01 -4.88 -5.01
N MET A 177 -22.20 -5.35 -4.60
CA MET A 177 -22.67 -5.15 -3.23
C MET A 177 -21.71 -5.78 -2.24
N LEU A 178 -21.08 -4.93 -1.42
CA LEU A 178 -20.11 -5.34 -0.41
C LEU A 178 -20.76 -5.95 0.86
N ASN A 179 -22.08 -5.90 0.96
CA ASN A 179 -22.83 -6.39 2.12
C ASN A 179 -23.30 -7.83 1.86
N LYS A 180 -22.42 -8.77 2.08
CA LYS A 180 -22.77 -10.15 2.41
C LYS A 180 -22.00 -10.57 3.65
#